data_e4eb3950e4a2825e557cfe4243b4a1a7
#
_entry.id   e4eb3950e4a2825e557cfe4243b4a1a7
#
_cell.length_a   1.000
_cell.length_b   1.000
_cell.length_c   1.000
_cell.angle_alpha   90.00
_cell.angle_beta   90.00
_cell.angle_gamma   90.00
#
_symmetry.space_group_name_H-M   'P 1'
#
loop_
_entity.id
_entity.type
_entity.pdbx_description
1 polymer ?
#
loop_
_entity_poly.entity_id
_entity_poly.type
_entity_poly.pdbx_seq_one_letter_code
_entity_poly.pdbx_strand_id
1 'polypeptide(L)'
;MNPLHERIRRLTAGVEFLIVITWAFGLTIFTSVIAMGLGPASIAYTNQTLIGGMVQMIAIGIVLGWFLKIRGWTLEKIGLGVTMRGTAWGLLLFALCLALLYATRFVAQYSFGLDLGESLGLFPVGDGLNMQVVFMSSVVSATFEELFVAGYVITALSATRGPWTAVNVSTGLRVLYHLYQGPLGVLTIVPLGLLFGWLYVRTRQLWPLIVAHVLLDVAGLAFLIGV
;
A
#
# COMPACT_ATOMS: atom_id res chain seq x y z
N MET A 1 10.02 20.53 -29.21
CA MET A 1 9.54 19.93 -27.93
C MET A 1 8.13 19.42 -28.14
N ASN A 2 7.75 18.26 -27.59
CA ASN A 2 6.40 17.69 -27.80
C ASN A 2 5.36 18.59 -27.08
N PRO A 3 4.31 19.09 -27.77
CA PRO A 3 3.30 19.98 -27.18
C PRO A 3 2.57 19.36 -25.98
N LEU A 4 2.42 18.02 -25.95
CA LEU A 4 1.87 17.31 -24.80
C LEU A 4 2.75 17.44 -23.55
N HIS A 5 4.07 17.31 -23.68
CA HIS A 5 5.01 17.45 -22.58
C HIS A 5 4.97 18.85 -21.99
N GLU A 6 4.82 19.88 -22.80
CA GLU A 6 4.68 21.27 -22.31
C GLU A 6 3.41 21.46 -21.51
N ARG A 7 2.28 20.93 -21.99
CA ARG A 7 1.00 20.99 -21.25
C ARG A 7 1.11 20.26 -19.91
N ILE A 8 1.70 19.07 -19.87
CA ILE A 8 1.90 18.31 -18.64
C ILE A 8 2.79 19.10 -17.67
N ARG A 9 3.88 19.73 -18.13
CA ARG A 9 4.78 20.52 -17.27
C ARG A 9 4.12 21.76 -16.65
N ARG A 10 3.11 22.34 -17.29
CA ARG A 10 2.37 23.52 -16.82
C ARG A 10 1.29 23.21 -15.79
N LEU A 11 0.99 21.94 -15.51
CA LEU A 11 0.00 21.58 -14.48
C LEU A 11 0.44 22.09 -13.11
N THR A 12 -0.51 22.56 -12.32
CA THR A 12 -0.25 22.91 -10.91
C THR A 12 0.04 21.67 -10.08
N ALA A 13 0.74 21.81 -8.95
CA ALA A 13 1.04 20.70 -8.06
C ALA A 13 -0.23 20.02 -7.51
N GLY A 14 -1.31 20.79 -7.28
CA GLY A 14 -2.60 20.24 -6.85
C GLY A 14 -3.26 19.36 -7.90
N VAL A 15 -3.23 19.79 -9.18
CA VAL A 15 -3.77 18.98 -10.29
C VAL A 15 -2.92 17.73 -10.50
N GLU A 16 -1.60 17.84 -10.45
CA GLU A 16 -0.69 16.67 -10.50
C GLU A 16 -1.05 15.67 -9.40
N PHE A 17 -1.20 16.15 -8.15
CA PHE A 17 -1.53 15.33 -7.00
C PHE A 17 -2.86 14.58 -7.21
N LEU A 18 -3.91 15.28 -7.63
CA LEU A 18 -5.21 14.69 -7.91
C LEU A 18 -5.15 13.63 -9.01
N ILE A 19 -4.44 13.91 -10.10
CA ILE A 19 -4.25 12.93 -11.19
C ILE A 19 -3.59 11.66 -10.64
N VAL A 20 -2.47 11.80 -9.92
CA VAL A 20 -1.73 10.64 -9.41
C VAL A 20 -2.59 9.82 -8.44
N ILE A 21 -3.26 10.46 -7.47
CA ILE A 21 -4.06 9.74 -6.48
C ILE A 21 -5.27 9.06 -7.13
N THR A 22 -5.97 9.74 -8.03
CA THR A 22 -7.13 9.18 -8.71
C THR A 22 -6.76 7.97 -9.56
N TRP A 23 -5.68 8.05 -10.34
CA TRP A 23 -5.24 6.94 -11.18
C TRP A 23 -4.61 5.80 -10.39
N ALA A 24 -3.81 6.10 -9.33
CA ALA A 24 -3.19 5.06 -8.51
C ALA A 24 -4.21 4.32 -7.65
N PHE A 25 -5.14 5.03 -7.02
CA PHE A 25 -5.98 4.45 -5.96
C PHE A 25 -7.48 4.61 -6.18
N GLY A 26 -7.93 5.44 -7.13
CA GLY A 26 -9.36 5.74 -7.31
C GLY A 26 -10.23 4.50 -7.52
N LEU A 27 -9.81 3.58 -8.39
CA LEU A 27 -10.54 2.34 -8.62
C LEU A 27 -10.50 1.43 -7.39
N THR A 28 -9.35 1.28 -6.74
CA THR A 28 -9.19 0.44 -5.56
C THR A 28 -10.01 0.98 -4.38
N ILE A 29 -10.02 2.31 -4.19
CA ILE A 29 -10.89 2.95 -3.17
C ILE A 29 -12.36 2.69 -3.50
N PHE A 30 -12.76 2.89 -4.75
CA PHE A 30 -14.14 2.68 -5.18
C PHE A 30 -14.59 1.23 -4.93
N THR A 31 -13.80 0.25 -5.35
CA THR A 31 -14.11 -1.17 -5.12
C THR A 31 -14.08 -1.54 -3.64
N SER A 32 -13.16 -0.95 -2.85
CA SER A 32 -13.09 -1.15 -1.41
C SER A 32 -14.33 -0.64 -0.67
N VAL A 33 -14.86 0.52 -1.06
CA VAL A 33 -16.10 1.07 -0.51
C VAL A 33 -17.30 0.18 -0.85
N ILE A 34 -17.39 -0.30 -2.09
CA ILE A 34 -18.46 -1.25 -2.50
C ILE A 34 -18.35 -2.54 -1.70
N ALA A 35 -17.16 -3.12 -1.58
CA ALA A 35 -16.93 -4.37 -0.86
C ALA A 35 -17.26 -4.24 0.64
N MET A 36 -17.00 -3.08 1.24
CA MET A 36 -17.42 -2.79 2.62
C MET A 36 -18.95 -2.89 2.78
N GLY A 37 -19.72 -2.46 1.78
CA GLY A 37 -21.18 -2.56 1.79
C GLY A 37 -21.72 -3.97 1.48
N LEU A 38 -21.01 -4.74 0.67
CA LEU A 38 -21.40 -6.11 0.27
C LEU A 38 -20.89 -7.19 1.23
N GLY A 39 -19.96 -6.86 2.10
CA GLY A 39 -19.28 -7.75 3.01
C GLY A 39 -18.00 -8.38 2.44
N PRO A 40 -17.12 -8.88 3.32
CA PRO A 40 -15.78 -9.39 2.95
C PRO A 40 -15.80 -10.55 1.95
N ALA A 41 -16.86 -11.38 1.98
CA ALA A 41 -17.04 -12.48 1.04
C ALA A 41 -17.16 -12.05 -0.44
N SER A 42 -17.35 -10.76 -0.71
CA SER A 42 -17.38 -10.21 -2.07
C SER A 42 -16.00 -10.15 -2.75
N ILE A 43 -14.93 -10.28 -1.98
CA ILE A 43 -13.54 -10.29 -2.47
C ILE A 43 -12.95 -11.69 -2.28
N ALA A 44 -12.64 -12.36 -3.38
CA ALA A 44 -11.99 -13.66 -3.35
C ALA A 44 -10.52 -13.56 -3.82
N TYR A 45 -9.62 -14.14 -3.05
CA TYR A 45 -8.22 -14.31 -3.48
C TYR A 45 -8.09 -15.55 -4.35
N THR A 46 -7.94 -15.35 -5.65
CA THR A 46 -7.69 -16.38 -6.65
C THR A 46 -6.44 -16.03 -7.46
N ASN A 47 -5.84 -17.01 -8.12
CA ASN A 47 -4.73 -16.70 -9.04
C ASN A 47 -5.13 -15.67 -10.10
N GLN A 48 -6.36 -15.74 -10.60
CA GLN A 48 -6.86 -14.81 -11.62
C GLN A 48 -7.00 -13.38 -11.08
N THR A 49 -7.56 -13.19 -9.86
CA THR A 49 -7.70 -11.86 -9.26
C THR A 49 -6.35 -11.24 -8.92
N LEU A 50 -5.39 -12.05 -8.43
CA LEU A 50 -4.04 -11.59 -8.15
C LEU A 50 -3.29 -11.19 -9.43
N ILE A 51 -3.35 -12.02 -10.49
CA ILE A 51 -2.73 -11.70 -11.79
C ILE A 51 -3.38 -10.47 -12.41
N GLY A 52 -4.71 -10.35 -12.37
CA GLY A 52 -5.42 -9.18 -12.86
C GLY A 52 -4.99 -7.90 -12.14
N GLY A 53 -4.90 -7.95 -10.82
CA GLY A 53 -4.39 -6.84 -9.99
C GLY A 53 -2.95 -6.46 -10.34
N MET A 54 -2.05 -7.45 -10.51
CA MET A 54 -0.67 -7.19 -10.95
C MET A 54 -0.62 -6.46 -12.30
N VAL A 55 -1.34 -6.97 -13.29
CA VAL A 55 -1.36 -6.37 -14.65
C VAL A 55 -1.87 -4.93 -14.58
N GLN A 56 -2.94 -4.70 -13.82
CA GLN A 56 -3.49 -3.36 -13.62
C GLN A 56 -2.47 -2.42 -12.96
N MET A 57 -1.85 -2.83 -11.86
CA MET A 57 -0.87 -2.00 -11.13
C MET A 57 0.36 -1.70 -11.97
N ILE A 58 0.87 -2.67 -12.73
CA ILE A 58 1.99 -2.47 -13.64
C ILE A 58 1.62 -1.46 -14.73
N ALA A 59 0.45 -1.62 -15.38
CA ALA A 59 0.01 -0.71 -16.43
C ALA A 59 -0.15 0.73 -15.91
N ILE A 60 -0.83 0.91 -14.77
CA ILE A 60 -0.98 2.23 -14.13
C ILE A 60 0.39 2.78 -13.72
N GLY A 61 1.26 1.95 -13.13
CA GLY A 61 2.60 2.33 -12.70
C GLY A 61 3.47 2.84 -13.85
N ILE A 62 3.40 2.20 -15.02
CA ILE A 62 4.11 2.65 -16.24
C ILE A 62 3.58 4.03 -16.68
N VAL A 63 2.27 4.21 -16.76
CA VAL A 63 1.65 5.47 -17.20
C VAL A 63 1.97 6.59 -16.22
N LEU A 64 1.80 6.36 -14.93
CA LEU A 64 2.10 7.35 -13.89
C LEU A 64 3.61 7.63 -13.78
N GLY A 65 4.45 6.61 -13.91
CA GLY A 65 5.91 6.78 -13.94
C GLY A 65 6.37 7.66 -15.10
N TRP A 66 5.82 7.45 -16.30
CA TRP A 66 6.06 8.31 -17.46
C TRP A 66 5.56 9.76 -17.21
N PHE A 67 4.34 9.93 -16.70
CA PHE A 67 3.78 11.23 -16.34
C PHE A 67 4.66 11.97 -15.31
N LEU A 68 5.02 11.31 -14.22
CA LEU A 68 5.85 11.87 -13.16
C LEU A 68 7.28 12.19 -13.66
N LYS A 69 7.85 11.38 -14.54
CA LYS A 69 9.13 11.68 -15.17
C LYS A 69 9.10 13.00 -15.96
N ILE A 70 8.02 13.27 -16.71
CA ILE A 70 7.83 14.56 -17.39
C ILE A 70 7.73 15.70 -16.39
N ARG A 71 7.16 15.45 -15.21
CA ARG A 71 7.03 16.39 -14.10
C ARG A 71 8.32 16.60 -13.29
N GLY A 72 9.40 15.89 -13.64
CA GLY A 72 10.71 16.01 -12.97
C GLY A 72 10.82 15.18 -11.67
N TRP A 73 10.00 14.16 -11.52
CA TRP A 73 10.17 13.16 -10.47
C TRP A 73 11.23 12.13 -10.86
N THR A 74 12.03 11.72 -9.87
CA THR A 74 13.05 10.68 -10.01
C THR A 74 12.93 9.66 -8.90
N LEU A 75 13.45 8.47 -9.11
CA LEU A 75 13.49 7.42 -8.07
C LEU A 75 14.30 7.86 -6.85
N GLU A 76 15.34 8.64 -7.06
CA GLU A 76 16.14 9.24 -5.98
C GLU A 76 15.32 10.23 -5.15
N LYS A 77 14.50 11.08 -5.80
CA LYS A 77 13.64 12.06 -5.12
C LYS A 77 12.64 11.39 -4.18
N ILE A 78 12.16 10.20 -4.52
CA ILE A 78 11.26 9.40 -3.67
C ILE A 78 12.03 8.41 -2.76
N GLY A 79 13.35 8.46 -2.74
CA GLY A 79 14.19 7.66 -1.84
C GLY A 79 14.24 6.17 -2.18
N LEU A 80 14.01 5.80 -3.44
CA LEU A 80 14.14 4.40 -3.87
C LEU A 80 15.60 4.08 -4.20
N GLY A 81 16.27 3.40 -3.28
CA GLY A 81 17.61 2.85 -3.46
C GLY A 81 17.66 1.44 -2.87
N VAL A 82 17.91 0.45 -3.72
CA VAL A 82 18.04 -0.96 -3.30
C VAL A 82 19.41 -1.20 -2.71
N THR A 83 19.47 -1.57 -1.42
CA THR A 83 20.73 -1.85 -0.72
C THR A 83 20.56 -3.02 0.24
N MET A 84 21.64 -3.79 0.46
CA MET A 84 21.64 -4.90 1.45
C MET A 84 21.31 -4.40 2.87
N ARG A 85 21.84 -3.23 3.24
CA ARG A 85 21.49 -2.60 4.53
C ARG A 85 20.02 -2.25 4.61
N GLY A 86 19.45 -1.72 3.53
CA GLY A 86 18.01 -1.44 3.43
C GLY A 86 17.17 -2.70 3.54
N THR A 87 17.60 -3.81 2.92
CA THR A 87 16.94 -5.11 3.06
C THR A 87 16.96 -5.60 4.50
N ALA A 88 18.10 -5.53 5.19
CA ALA A 88 18.20 -5.90 6.61
C ALA A 88 17.27 -5.04 7.50
N TRP A 89 17.21 -3.73 7.27
CA TRP A 89 16.25 -2.86 7.95
C TRP A 89 14.80 -3.22 7.63
N GLY A 90 14.51 -3.63 6.38
CA GLY A 90 13.19 -4.12 5.99
C GLY A 90 12.76 -5.38 6.73
N LEU A 91 13.68 -6.34 6.94
CA LEU A 91 13.43 -7.54 7.74
C LEU A 91 13.13 -7.20 9.21
N LEU A 92 13.90 -6.29 9.80
CA LEU A 92 13.64 -5.81 11.18
C LEU A 92 12.30 -5.08 11.27
N LEU A 93 11.99 -4.26 10.28
CA LEU A 93 10.70 -3.56 10.20
C LEU A 93 9.54 -4.54 10.06
N PHE A 94 9.68 -5.60 9.25
CA PHE A 94 8.69 -6.66 9.15
C PHE A 94 8.40 -7.30 10.52
N ALA A 95 9.44 -7.69 11.26
CA ALA A 95 9.27 -8.25 12.61
C ALA A 95 8.56 -7.27 13.57
N LEU A 96 8.90 -5.98 13.51
CA LEU A 96 8.23 -4.93 14.29
C LEU A 96 6.76 -4.78 13.87
N CYS A 97 6.46 -4.82 12.57
CA CYS A 97 5.09 -4.76 12.07
C CYS A 97 4.26 -5.95 12.49
N LEU A 98 4.82 -7.18 12.49
CA LEU A 98 4.14 -8.35 13.02
C LEU A 98 3.81 -8.18 14.51
N ALA A 99 4.79 -7.74 15.32
CA ALA A 99 4.56 -7.48 16.75
C ALA A 99 3.45 -6.43 16.96
N LEU A 100 3.47 -5.35 16.17
CA LEU A 100 2.46 -4.29 16.22
C LEU A 100 1.07 -4.81 15.80
N LEU A 101 1.00 -5.64 14.76
CA LEU A 101 -0.22 -6.26 14.29
C LEU A 101 -0.82 -7.19 15.35
N TYR A 102 -0.01 -8.07 15.95
CA TYR A 102 -0.47 -8.94 17.04
C TYR A 102 -0.90 -8.15 18.27
N ALA A 103 -0.14 -7.11 18.66
CA ALA A 103 -0.50 -6.24 19.79
C ALA A 103 -1.83 -5.51 19.54
N THR A 104 -2.04 -4.98 18.34
CA THR A 104 -3.29 -4.29 17.96
C THR A 104 -4.48 -5.26 17.99
N ARG A 105 -4.31 -6.47 17.49
CA ARG A 105 -5.35 -7.51 17.53
C ARG A 105 -5.64 -7.96 18.96
N PHE A 106 -4.61 -8.18 19.77
CA PHE A 106 -4.79 -8.54 21.16
C PHE A 106 -5.59 -7.47 21.91
N VAL A 107 -5.23 -6.18 21.74
CA VAL A 107 -5.97 -5.08 22.35
C VAL A 107 -7.42 -5.03 21.84
N ALA A 108 -7.64 -5.24 20.53
CA ALA A 108 -8.97 -5.25 19.95
C ALA A 108 -9.85 -6.38 20.53
N GLN A 109 -9.30 -7.56 20.67
CA GLN A 109 -10.01 -8.69 21.28
C GLN A 109 -10.32 -8.45 22.76
N TYR A 110 -9.33 -8.03 23.53
CA TYR A 110 -9.48 -7.86 24.99
C TYR A 110 -10.37 -6.67 25.35
N SER A 111 -10.27 -5.53 24.62
CA SER A 111 -10.99 -4.30 24.94
C SER A 111 -12.37 -4.20 24.30
N PHE A 112 -12.56 -4.82 23.14
CA PHE A 112 -13.80 -4.68 22.34
C PHE A 112 -14.51 -6.02 22.08
N GLY A 113 -13.96 -7.14 22.57
CA GLY A 113 -14.54 -8.47 22.34
C GLY A 113 -14.59 -8.89 20.86
N LEU A 114 -13.74 -8.30 20.00
CA LEU A 114 -13.70 -8.63 18.58
C LEU A 114 -13.06 -10.01 18.40
N ASP A 115 -13.81 -10.97 17.85
CA ASP A 115 -13.26 -12.30 17.60
C ASP A 115 -12.26 -12.25 16.43
N LEU A 116 -11.03 -12.62 16.75
CA LEU A 116 -9.93 -12.67 15.77
C LEU A 116 -10.09 -13.80 14.76
N GLY A 117 -10.73 -14.91 15.16
CA GLY A 117 -10.95 -16.07 14.31
C GLY A 117 -11.93 -15.77 13.18
N GLU A 118 -13.04 -15.11 13.48
CA GLU A 118 -14.01 -14.71 12.47
C GLU A 118 -13.44 -13.70 11.47
N SER A 119 -12.60 -12.76 11.94
CA SER A 119 -12.04 -11.70 11.08
C SER A 119 -10.91 -12.18 10.17
N LEU A 120 -10.24 -13.29 10.47
CA LEU A 120 -9.20 -13.88 9.63
C LEU A 120 -9.76 -14.81 8.55
N GLY A 121 -10.93 -15.42 8.80
CA GLY A 121 -11.63 -16.26 7.83
C GLY A 121 -12.53 -15.54 6.84
N LEU A 122 -12.54 -14.19 6.83
CA LEU A 122 -13.51 -13.40 6.08
C LEU A 122 -13.29 -13.35 4.57
N PHE A 123 -12.09 -13.65 4.09
CA PHE A 123 -11.80 -13.60 2.65
C PHE A 123 -11.80 -15.02 2.06
N PRO A 124 -12.72 -15.30 1.11
CA PRO A 124 -12.67 -16.57 0.41
C PRO A 124 -11.37 -16.69 -0.37
N VAL A 125 -10.67 -17.78 -0.13
CA VAL A 125 -9.48 -18.18 -0.90
C VAL A 125 -9.91 -19.24 -1.88
N GLY A 126 -9.64 -19.02 -3.16
CA GLY A 126 -9.93 -20.01 -4.20
C GLY A 126 -9.00 -21.21 -4.10
N ASP A 127 -9.53 -22.38 -4.48
CA ASP A 127 -8.76 -23.61 -4.52
C ASP A 127 -7.51 -23.47 -5.41
N GLY A 128 -6.38 -24.04 -4.95
CA GLY A 128 -5.15 -24.08 -5.73
C GLY A 128 -4.45 -22.73 -5.89
N LEU A 129 -4.54 -21.84 -4.91
CA LEU A 129 -3.77 -20.59 -4.90
C LEU A 129 -2.27 -20.91 -4.97
N ASN A 130 -1.62 -20.39 -6.00
CA ASN A 130 -0.21 -20.65 -6.28
C ASN A 130 0.68 -19.67 -5.51
N MET A 131 1.60 -20.19 -4.67
CA MET A 131 2.52 -19.35 -3.88
C MET A 131 3.45 -18.49 -4.72
N GLN A 132 3.79 -18.89 -5.95
CA GLN A 132 4.56 -18.02 -6.85
C GLN A 132 3.73 -16.80 -7.28
N VAL A 133 2.44 -17.01 -7.57
CA VAL A 133 1.51 -15.90 -7.88
C VAL A 133 1.33 -15.00 -6.68
N VAL A 134 1.16 -15.56 -5.48
CA VAL A 134 1.11 -14.82 -4.21
C VAL A 134 2.35 -13.95 -4.04
N PHE A 135 3.54 -14.54 -4.15
CA PHE A 135 4.80 -13.81 -3.99
C PHE A 135 4.94 -12.69 -5.02
N MET A 136 4.69 -12.98 -6.30
CA MET A 136 4.81 -11.98 -7.36
C MET A 136 3.78 -10.85 -7.21
N SER A 137 2.55 -11.17 -6.83
CA SER A 137 1.52 -10.15 -6.57
C SER A 137 1.89 -9.27 -5.38
N SER A 138 2.42 -9.86 -4.29
CA SER A 138 2.88 -9.10 -3.13
C SER A 138 4.05 -8.17 -3.48
N VAL A 139 5.00 -8.62 -4.32
CA VAL A 139 6.09 -7.75 -4.79
C VAL A 139 5.56 -6.57 -5.61
N VAL A 140 4.63 -6.82 -6.52
CA VAL A 140 4.06 -5.76 -7.36
C VAL A 140 3.20 -4.81 -6.55
N SER A 141 2.27 -5.32 -5.73
CA SER A 141 1.36 -4.48 -4.93
C SER A 141 2.12 -3.64 -3.91
N ALA A 142 2.98 -4.25 -3.10
CA ALA A 142 3.75 -3.52 -2.10
C ALA A 142 4.67 -2.46 -2.73
N THR A 143 5.32 -2.79 -3.87
CA THR A 143 6.14 -1.81 -4.59
C THR A 143 5.30 -0.65 -5.10
N PHE A 144 4.18 -0.94 -5.77
CA PHE A 144 3.26 0.06 -6.29
C PHE A 144 2.73 0.97 -5.17
N GLU A 145 2.25 0.37 -4.10
CA GLU A 145 1.68 1.11 -2.98
C GLU A 145 2.73 1.99 -2.31
N GLU A 146 3.90 1.46 -1.96
CA GLU A 146 4.94 2.26 -1.31
C GLU A 146 5.47 3.38 -2.21
N LEU A 147 5.61 3.14 -3.52
CA LEU A 147 6.02 4.18 -4.47
C LEU A 147 5.06 5.38 -4.45
N PHE A 148 3.75 5.11 -4.47
CA PHE A 148 2.76 6.18 -4.57
C PHE A 148 2.31 6.71 -3.20
N VAL A 149 2.04 5.86 -2.20
CA VAL A 149 1.52 6.29 -0.89
C VAL A 149 2.60 6.89 0.00
N ALA A 150 3.77 6.26 0.09
CA ALA A 150 4.87 6.81 0.87
C ALA A 150 5.77 7.71 0.01
N GLY A 151 6.33 7.17 -1.07
CA GLY A 151 7.29 7.87 -1.91
C GLY A 151 6.75 9.17 -2.50
N TYR A 152 5.65 9.09 -3.23
CA TYR A 152 5.08 10.27 -3.88
C TYR A 152 4.29 11.16 -2.92
N VAL A 153 3.24 10.64 -2.24
CA VAL A 153 2.33 11.45 -1.42
C VAL A 153 3.07 12.19 -0.31
N ILE A 154 3.90 11.48 0.46
CA ILE A 154 4.61 12.09 1.58
C ILE A 154 5.62 13.12 1.06
N THR A 155 6.32 12.83 -0.04
CA THR A 155 7.29 13.77 -0.63
C THR A 155 6.59 15.02 -1.17
N ALA A 156 5.47 14.86 -1.88
CA ALA A 156 4.73 15.97 -2.47
C ALA A 156 4.13 16.91 -1.40
N LEU A 157 3.62 16.35 -0.30
CA LEU A 157 2.93 17.14 0.73
C LEU A 157 3.83 17.67 1.83
N SER A 158 4.94 16.99 2.16
CA SER A 158 5.79 17.39 3.28
C SER A 158 6.33 18.81 3.16
N ALA A 159 6.69 19.25 1.95
CA ALA A 159 7.23 20.57 1.71
C ALA A 159 6.19 21.69 1.86
N THR A 160 4.90 21.41 1.61
CA THR A 160 3.83 22.43 1.57
C THR A 160 2.89 22.37 2.75
N ARG A 161 2.66 21.21 3.32
CA ARG A 161 1.68 20.94 4.39
C ARG A 161 2.32 20.43 5.68
N GLY A 162 3.63 20.22 5.67
CA GLY A 162 4.38 19.65 6.78
C GLY A 162 4.34 18.11 6.85
N PRO A 163 5.33 17.50 7.53
CA PRO A 163 5.55 16.07 7.51
C PRO A 163 4.41 15.26 8.14
N TRP A 164 3.84 15.72 9.26
CA TRP A 164 2.74 15.02 9.92
C TRP A 164 1.44 15.03 9.10
N THR A 165 1.12 16.14 8.45
CA THR A 165 -0.02 16.20 7.52
C THR A 165 0.18 15.20 6.37
N ALA A 166 1.39 15.13 5.82
CA ALA A 166 1.72 14.19 4.76
C ALA A 166 1.59 12.73 5.21
N VAL A 167 2.05 12.39 6.41
CA VAL A 167 1.90 11.05 7.01
C VAL A 167 0.42 10.70 7.22
N ASN A 168 -0.36 11.62 7.77
CA ASN A 168 -1.79 11.38 8.00
C ASN A 168 -2.58 11.20 6.71
N VAL A 169 -2.28 11.99 5.67
CA VAL A 169 -2.90 11.83 4.33
C VAL A 169 -2.51 10.48 3.72
N SER A 170 -1.24 10.10 3.80
CA SER A 170 -0.75 8.80 3.34
C SER A 170 -1.46 7.65 4.07
N THR A 171 -1.57 7.73 5.40
CA THR A 171 -2.27 6.71 6.20
C THR A 171 -3.77 6.68 5.88
N GLY A 172 -4.41 7.83 5.73
CA GLY A 172 -5.81 7.92 5.33
C GLY A 172 -6.09 7.28 3.97
N LEU A 173 -5.21 7.48 2.99
CA LEU A 173 -5.31 6.80 1.70
C LEU A 173 -5.20 5.28 1.85
N ARG A 174 -4.26 4.78 2.69
CA ARG A 174 -4.16 3.33 2.98
C ARG A 174 -5.45 2.80 3.57
N VAL A 175 -6.03 3.49 4.53
CA VAL A 175 -7.32 3.11 5.11
C VAL A 175 -8.41 3.05 4.04
N LEU A 176 -8.51 4.04 3.17
CA LEU A 176 -9.56 4.12 2.15
C LEU A 176 -9.54 2.93 1.18
N TYR A 177 -8.37 2.53 0.68
CA TYR A 177 -8.32 1.39 -0.23
C TYR A 177 -8.27 0.01 0.48
N HIS A 178 -8.25 0.00 1.83
CA HIS A 178 -8.37 -1.20 2.64
C HIS A 178 -9.67 -1.30 3.44
N LEU A 179 -10.66 -0.43 3.21
CA LEU A 179 -11.97 -0.48 3.91
C LEU A 179 -12.67 -1.83 3.76
N TYR A 180 -12.40 -2.54 2.66
CA TYR A 180 -12.91 -3.89 2.43
C TYR A 180 -12.51 -4.91 3.52
N GLN A 181 -11.43 -4.65 4.27
CA GLN A 181 -10.99 -5.49 5.39
C GLN A 181 -11.82 -5.29 6.66
N GLY A 182 -12.80 -4.38 6.64
CA GLY A 182 -13.67 -4.11 7.77
C GLY A 182 -12.99 -3.38 8.94
N PRO A 183 -13.69 -3.24 10.08
CA PRO A 183 -13.20 -2.42 11.21
C PRO A 183 -11.86 -2.89 11.79
N LEU A 184 -11.64 -4.21 11.89
CA LEU A 184 -10.39 -4.75 12.40
C LEU A 184 -9.23 -4.52 11.43
N GLY A 185 -9.48 -4.61 10.11
CA GLY A 185 -8.50 -4.24 9.09
C GLY A 185 -8.09 -2.79 9.23
N VAL A 186 -9.05 -1.87 9.32
CA VAL A 186 -8.78 -0.44 9.54
C VAL A 186 -7.97 -0.21 10.81
N LEU A 187 -8.33 -0.88 11.90
CA LEU A 187 -7.62 -0.77 13.19
C LEU A 187 -6.15 -1.22 13.09
N THR A 188 -5.83 -2.20 12.24
CA THR A 188 -4.46 -2.66 12.02
C THR A 188 -3.70 -1.81 11.01
N ILE A 189 -4.36 -1.29 9.98
CA ILE A 189 -3.75 -0.46 8.93
C ILE A 189 -3.31 0.91 9.47
N VAL A 190 -4.06 1.51 10.39
CA VAL A 190 -3.73 2.84 10.93
C VAL A 190 -2.35 2.87 11.59
N PRO A 191 -2.03 2.03 12.60
CA PRO A 191 -0.71 2.06 13.23
C PRO A 191 0.42 1.67 12.27
N LEU A 192 0.18 0.74 11.33
CA LEU A 192 1.17 0.38 10.30
C LEU A 192 1.43 1.55 9.34
N GLY A 193 0.38 2.23 8.87
CA GLY A 193 0.50 3.39 8.00
C GLY A 193 1.23 4.55 8.66
N LEU A 194 0.95 4.83 9.94
CA LEU A 194 1.64 5.85 10.71
C LEU A 194 3.12 5.49 10.92
N LEU A 195 3.44 4.23 11.24
CA LEU A 195 4.81 3.75 11.37
C LEU A 195 5.59 3.89 10.06
N PHE A 196 5.04 3.42 8.94
CA PHE A 196 5.68 3.52 7.62
C PHE A 196 5.88 4.98 7.22
N GLY A 197 4.86 5.81 7.37
CA GLY A 197 4.93 7.23 7.05
C GLY A 197 5.96 7.97 7.92
N TRP A 198 5.99 7.71 9.21
CA TRP A 198 6.97 8.30 10.13
C TRP A 198 8.39 7.87 9.78
N LEU A 199 8.62 6.57 9.55
CA LEU A 199 9.94 6.06 9.15
C LEU A 199 10.39 6.68 7.83
N TYR A 200 9.51 6.77 6.83
CA TYR A 200 9.84 7.39 5.56
C TYR A 200 10.21 8.88 5.71
N VAL A 201 9.47 9.63 6.50
CA VAL A 201 9.82 11.04 6.79
C VAL A 201 11.20 11.16 7.41
N ARG A 202 11.55 10.24 8.33
CA ARG A 202 12.84 10.26 9.07
C ARG A 202 14.02 9.79 8.25
N THR A 203 13.84 8.76 7.43
CA THR A 203 14.94 8.08 6.75
C THR A 203 15.07 8.44 5.28
N ARG A 204 13.96 8.85 4.66
CA ARG A 204 13.85 9.05 3.20
C ARG A 204 14.27 7.80 2.40
N GLN A 205 14.09 6.62 2.99
CA GLN A 205 14.40 5.33 2.37
C GLN A 205 13.12 4.54 2.14
N LEU A 206 12.81 4.27 0.87
CA LEU A 206 11.60 3.55 0.48
C LEU A 206 11.81 2.04 0.50
N TRP A 207 13.01 1.56 0.18
CA TRP A 207 13.31 0.14 0.04
C TRP A 207 13.00 -0.70 1.29
N PRO A 208 13.36 -0.28 2.53
CA PRO A 208 13.00 -1.02 3.75
C PRO A 208 11.49 -1.19 3.92
N LEU A 209 10.68 -0.19 3.53
CA LEU A 209 9.23 -0.26 3.61
C LEU A 209 8.67 -1.28 2.62
N ILE A 210 9.18 -1.26 1.37
CA ILE A 210 8.79 -2.23 0.34
C ILE A 210 9.08 -3.65 0.81
N VAL A 211 10.29 -3.91 1.33
CA VAL A 211 10.67 -5.25 1.83
C VAL A 211 9.73 -5.71 2.96
N ALA A 212 9.49 -4.84 3.95
CA ALA A 212 8.60 -5.18 5.06
C ALA A 212 7.16 -5.44 4.58
N HIS A 213 6.65 -4.63 3.64
CA HIS A 213 5.30 -4.75 3.11
C HIS A 213 5.14 -6.04 2.29
N VAL A 214 6.08 -6.36 1.38
CA VAL A 214 6.07 -7.63 0.65
C VAL A 214 5.96 -8.82 1.60
N LEU A 215 6.76 -8.82 2.67
CA LEU A 215 6.75 -9.91 3.64
C LEU A 215 5.45 -9.98 4.44
N LEU A 216 4.83 -8.83 4.77
CA LEU A 216 3.52 -8.78 5.41
C LEU A 216 2.42 -9.37 4.52
N ASP A 217 2.40 -9.02 3.24
CA ASP A 217 1.43 -9.54 2.28
C ASP A 217 1.60 -11.05 2.08
N VAL A 218 2.83 -11.52 1.87
CA VAL A 218 3.13 -12.95 1.72
C VAL A 218 2.73 -13.71 2.98
N ALA A 219 3.10 -13.23 4.17
CA ALA A 219 2.74 -13.87 5.43
C ALA A 219 1.23 -13.88 5.67
N GLY A 220 0.53 -12.79 5.33
CA GLY A 220 -0.92 -12.70 5.46
C GLY A 220 -1.64 -13.68 4.53
N LEU A 221 -1.26 -13.76 3.26
CA LEU A 221 -1.86 -14.70 2.30
C LEU A 221 -1.46 -16.16 2.59
N ALA A 222 -0.21 -16.44 3.00
CA ALA A 222 0.22 -17.77 3.41
C ALA A 222 -0.60 -18.27 4.61
N PHE A 223 -0.83 -17.39 5.60
CA PHE A 223 -1.68 -17.71 6.75
C PHE A 223 -3.11 -18.08 6.33
N LEU A 224 -3.71 -17.34 5.37
CA LEU A 224 -5.06 -17.60 4.88
C LEU A 224 -5.20 -18.95 4.18
N ILE A 225 -4.14 -19.48 3.56
CA ILE A 225 -4.15 -20.78 2.88
C ILE A 225 -3.64 -21.93 3.76
N GLY A 226 -3.30 -21.65 5.02
CA GLY A 226 -2.89 -22.67 5.99
C GLY A 226 -1.49 -23.25 5.75
N VAL A 227 -0.57 -22.47 5.16
CA VAL A 227 0.85 -22.83 4.91
C VAL A 227 1.78 -22.08 5.86
#